data_53ba5f3f7307bffbb366bc8ea337ba53
#
_entry.id   53ba5f3f7307bffbb366bc8ea337ba53
#
_cell.length_a   1.000
_cell.length_b   1.000
_cell.length_c   1.000
_cell.angle_alpha   90.00
_cell.angle_beta   90.00
_cell.angle_gamma   90.00
#
_symmetry.space_group_name_H-M   'P 1'
#
loop_
_entity.id
_entity.type
_entity.pdbx_description
1 polymer ?
#
loop_
_entity_poly.entity_id
_entity_poly.type
_entity_poly.pdbx_seq_one_letter_code
_entity_poly.pdbx_strand_id
1 'polypeptide(L)'
;MAAQDGKIDEGSQMRHILTSLAVAAAAFSLPAFALDEEPCGKSMVCASNPQSVADGVQAAGYKAVLSKSSTTGNPMIESAANGYNYSIFFYECEDGEKCGSIQFQISFEDDGANTLELANKWNSNKRFSQMAVADDKSLAVSYDVATIGGLNQKNFADVVDWWALMLGELNKFFKENPAPAAAAEAAVK
;
A
#
# COMPACT_ATOMS: atom_id res chain seq x y z
N MET A 1 63.81 -11.56 -58.45
CA MET A 1 64.45 -10.24 -58.49
C MET A 1 64.18 -9.63 -57.16
N ALA A 2 65.20 -9.70 -56.38
CA ALA A 2 65.87 -8.70 -55.57
C ALA A 2 65.03 -8.11 -54.48
N ALA A 3 65.16 -8.51 -53.21
CA ALA A 3 66.27 -8.25 -52.27
C ALA A 3 66.28 -6.77 -51.80
N GLN A 4 66.10 -6.58 -50.54
CA GLN A 4 66.97 -5.99 -49.48
C GLN A 4 66.13 -5.56 -48.31
N ASP A 5 66.29 -6.10 -47.18
CA ASP A 5 67.37 -5.97 -46.16
C ASP A 5 67.53 -4.53 -45.64
N GLY A 6 67.38 -4.37 -44.38
CA GLY A 6 67.62 -3.12 -43.62
C GLY A 6 67.08 -3.23 -42.17
N LYS A 7 67.73 -3.81 -41.44
CA LYS A 7 68.40 -3.95 -40.13
C LYS A 7 68.59 -2.61 -39.41
N ILE A 8 68.38 -2.72 -38.10
CA ILE A 8 68.88 -1.92 -36.94
C ILE A 8 68.16 -0.57 -36.68
N ASP A 9 67.89 -0.17 -35.45
CA ASP A 9 68.87 -0.04 -34.35
C ASP A 9 68.16 0.11 -32.98
N GLU A 10 68.90 -0.22 -32.01
CA GLU A 10 68.70 -0.18 -30.61
C GLU A 10 68.30 1.21 -29.99
N GLY A 11 67.57 1.15 -28.97
CA GLY A 11 67.90 1.98 -27.79
C GLY A 11 67.13 3.25 -27.59
N SER A 12 66.04 3.13 -26.87
CA SER A 12 65.78 4.14 -25.84
C SER A 12 64.91 3.57 -24.72
N GLN A 13 65.55 3.31 -23.62
CA GLN A 13 64.91 3.01 -22.35
C GLN A 13 64.07 4.21 -21.90
N MET A 14 62.81 4.22 -22.20
CA MET A 14 61.90 5.23 -21.61
C MET A 14 61.19 4.59 -20.43
N ARG A 15 61.71 4.91 -19.24
CA ARG A 15 61.17 4.55 -17.94
C ARG A 15 59.77 5.14 -17.84
N HIS A 16 58.76 4.35 -18.15
CA HIS A 16 57.38 4.71 -17.83
C HIS A 16 57.20 4.65 -16.33
N ILE A 17 57.18 5.84 -15.72
CA ILE A 17 56.70 6.04 -14.35
C ILE A 17 55.21 5.79 -14.38
N LEU A 18 54.79 4.61 -13.94
CA LEU A 18 53.39 4.31 -13.67
C LEU A 18 53.00 5.07 -12.41
N THR A 19 52.48 6.28 -12.56
CA THR A 19 51.74 6.96 -11.51
C THR A 19 50.41 6.29 -11.37
N SER A 20 50.33 5.39 -10.39
CA SER A 20 49.04 4.78 -9.95
C SER A 20 48.15 5.86 -9.35
N LEU A 21 47.21 6.35 -10.13
CA LEU A 21 46.13 7.22 -9.62
C LEU A 21 45.17 6.32 -8.88
N ALA A 22 45.31 6.24 -7.55
CA ALA A 22 44.33 5.62 -6.69
C ALA A 22 43.09 6.54 -6.66
N VAL A 23 42.09 6.22 -7.48
CA VAL A 23 40.76 6.83 -7.35
C VAL A 23 40.13 6.26 -6.09
N ALA A 24 40.20 7.03 -5.01
CA ALA A 24 39.42 6.76 -3.83
C ALA A 24 37.94 6.96 -4.17
N ALA A 25 37.23 5.87 -4.46
CA ALA A 25 35.78 5.86 -4.53
C ALA A 25 35.25 6.16 -3.13
N ALA A 26 34.99 7.42 -2.84
CA ALA A 26 34.20 7.83 -1.69
C ALA A 26 32.79 7.27 -1.91
N ALA A 27 32.49 6.14 -1.25
CA ALA A 27 31.15 5.65 -1.14
C ALA A 27 30.34 6.69 -0.35
N PHE A 28 29.62 7.56 -1.05
CA PHE A 28 28.56 8.36 -0.48
C PHE A 28 27.45 7.36 -0.12
N SER A 29 27.52 6.79 1.09
CA SER A 29 26.37 6.22 1.75
C SER A 29 25.41 7.40 2.00
N LEU A 30 24.45 7.57 1.09
CA LEU A 30 23.28 8.39 1.39
C LEU A 30 22.69 7.82 2.67
N PRO A 31 22.46 8.65 3.71
CA PRO A 31 21.73 8.17 4.85
C PRO A 31 20.40 7.67 4.31
N ALA A 32 20.10 6.37 4.50
CA ALA A 32 18.74 5.93 4.46
C ALA A 32 18.03 6.85 5.45
N PHE A 33 17.16 7.72 4.96
CA PHE A 33 16.21 8.38 5.83
C PHE A 33 15.39 7.24 6.43
N ALA A 34 15.80 6.75 7.60
CA ALA A 34 14.87 6.15 8.50
C ALA A 34 13.76 7.19 8.60
N LEU A 35 12.56 6.84 8.21
CA LEU A 35 11.38 7.65 8.48
C LEU A 35 11.37 7.75 10.00
N ASP A 36 11.91 8.86 10.50
CA ASP A 36 12.01 9.11 11.93
C ASP A 36 10.55 9.17 12.40
N GLU A 37 10.13 8.13 13.08
CA GLU A 37 8.80 8.03 13.65
C GLU A 37 8.67 9.11 14.71
N GLU A 38 8.32 10.30 14.26
CA GLU A 38 7.87 11.31 15.20
C GLU A 38 6.67 10.73 15.95
N PRO A 39 6.70 10.75 17.28
CA PRO A 39 5.56 10.27 18.05
C PRO A 39 4.33 11.03 17.59
N CYS A 40 3.20 10.31 17.43
CA CYS A 40 1.94 10.90 17.01
C CYS A 40 1.64 12.15 17.85
N GLY A 41 1.56 13.30 17.19
CA GLY A 41 1.32 14.58 17.85
C GLY A 41 0.00 14.56 18.64
N LYS A 42 -0.06 15.30 19.72
CA LYS A 42 -1.31 15.44 20.51
C LYS A 42 -2.43 15.90 19.58
N SER A 43 -3.58 15.23 19.64
CA SER A 43 -4.75 15.48 18.80
C SER A 43 -4.59 15.16 17.31
N MET A 44 -3.54 14.44 16.94
CA MET A 44 -3.36 13.88 15.60
C MET A 44 -3.83 12.42 15.55
N VAL A 45 -4.20 11.96 14.36
CA VAL A 45 -4.52 10.56 14.07
C VAL A 45 -3.36 9.96 13.28
N CYS A 46 -2.75 8.91 13.82
CA CYS A 46 -1.58 8.27 13.24
C CYS A 46 -1.69 6.74 13.36
N ALA A 47 -1.24 6.00 12.37
CA ALA A 47 -1.13 4.55 12.46
C ALA A 47 -0.13 4.10 13.55
N SER A 48 0.88 4.90 13.85
CA SER A 48 1.82 4.66 14.96
C SER A 48 1.17 4.71 16.36
N ASN A 49 -0.05 5.24 16.45
CA ASN A 49 -0.91 5.18 17.64
C ASN A 49 -2.28 4.64 17.24
N PRO A 50 -2.47 3.31 17.18
CA PRO A 50 -3.72 2.70 16.71
C PRO A 50 -4.98 3.15 17.46
N GLN A 51 -4.84 3.50 18.74
CA GLN A 51 -5.95 4.03 19.52
C GLN A 51 -6.44 5.37 18.95
N SER A 52 -5.53 6.24 18.47
CA SER A 52 -5.91 7.51 17.84
C SER A 52 -6.78 7.32 16.59
N VAL A 53 -6.52 6.24 15.82
CA VAL A 53 -7.33 5.86 14.65
C VAL A 53 -8.71 5.40 15.09
N ALA A 54 -8.79 4.52 16.11
CA ALA A 54 -10.07 4.05 16.64
C ALA A 54 -10.91 5.22 17.20
N ASP A 55 -10.29 6.11 17.98
CA ASP A 55 -10.95 7.31 18.52
C ASP A 55 -11.45 8.24 17.41
N GLY A 56 -10.65 8.40 16.34
CA GLY A 56 -11.03 9.20 15.18
C GLY A 56 -12.23 8.63 14.42
N VAL A 57 -12.29 7.30 14.24
CA VAL A 57 -13.45 6.60 13.63
C VAL A 57 -14.69 6.77 14.50
N GLN A 58 -14.53 6.65 15.84
CA GLN A 58 -15.65 6.86 16.79
C GLN A 58 -16.11 8.33 16.79
N ALA A 59 -15.19 9.27 16.73
CA ALA A 59 -15.52 10.70 16.66
C ALA A 59 -16.26 11.06 15.35
N ALA A 60 -16.03 10.32 14.26
CA ALA A 60 -16.78 10.40 13.01
C ALA A 60 -18.17 9.71 13.08
N GLY A 61 -18.53 9.11 14.24
CA GLY A 61 -19.85 8.52 14.47
C GLY A 61 -19.98 7.04 14.12
N TYR A 62 -18.87 6.34 13.88
CA TYR A 62 -18.86 4.91 13.55
C TYR A 62 -18.35 4.06 14.73
N LYS A 63 -18.76 2.80 14.77
CA LYS A 63 -18.19 1.83 15.70
C LYS A 63 -16.72 1.59 15.35
N ALA A 64 -15.86 1.49 16.36
CA ALA A 64 -14.47 1.04 16.17
C ALA A 64 -14.06 0.14 17.34
N VAL A 65 -13.65 -1.08 17.02
CA VAL A 65 -13.14 -2.07 17.97
C VAL A 65 -11.71 -2.40 17.60
N LEU A 66 -10.77 -1.91 18.40
CA LEU A 66 -9.35 -2.18 18.21
C LEU A 66 -9.03 -3.61 18.66
N SER A 67 -8.32 -4.35 17.84
CA SER A 67 -7.87 -5.72 18.05
C SER A 67 -6.51 -5.95 17.39
N LYS A 68 -6.09 -7.21 17.31
CA LYS A 68 -4.90 -7.62 16.55
C LYS A 68 -5.31 -8.60 15.45
N SER A 69 -4.72 -8.45 14.28
CA SER A 69 -4.85 -9.40 13.19
C SER A 69 -4.28 -10.77 13.60
N SER A 70 -5.05 -11.82 13.45
CA SER A 70 -4.59 -13.20 13.73
C SER A 70 -3.52 -13.68 12.75
N THR A 71 -3.45 -13.05 11.57
CA THR A 71 -2.50 -13.44 10.50
C THR A 71 -1.15 -12.75 10.66
N THR A 72 -1.15 -11.45 10.98
CA THR A 72 0.08 -10.64 11.00
C THR A 72 0.52 -10.24 12.41
N GLY A 73 -0.39 -10.27 13.39
CA GLY A 73 -0.17 -9.72 14.74
C GLY A 73 -0.26 -8.19 14.81
N ASN A 74 -0.35 -7.51 13.67
CA ASN A 74 -0.49 -6.05 13.60
C ASN A 74 -1.83 -5.58 14.17
N PRO A 75 -1.95 -4.33 14.59
CA PRO A 75 -3.24 -3.75 14.97
C PRO A 75 -4.26 -3.86 13.83
N MET A 76 -5.51 -3.99 14.20
CA MET A 76 -6.66 -4.01 13.30
C MET A 76 -7.86 -3.40 14.00
N ILE A 77 -8.68 -2.66 13.27
CA ILE A 77 -9.95 -2.12 13.79
C ILE A 77 -11.09 -2.73 12.99
N GLU A 78 -12.09 -3.26 13.70
CA GLU A 78 -13.36 -3.67 13.11
C GLU A 78 -14.38 -2.54 13.22
N SER A 79 -15.08 -2.28 12.12
CA SER A 79 -16.05 -1.19 12.02
C SER A 79 -17.20 -1.58 11.09
N ALA A 80 -18.21 -0.71 10.99
CA ALA A 80 -19.36 -0.91 10.11
C ALA A 80 -19.92 0.41 9.60
N ALA A 81 -20.30 0.46 8.33
CA ALA A 81 -20.99 1.58 7.71
C ALA A 81 -21.86 1.09 6.52
N ASN A 82 -22.98 1.77 6.28
CA ASN A 82 -23.87 1.51 5.13
C ASN A 82 -24.29 0.05 4.94
N GLY A 83 -24.43 -0.71 6.04
CA GLY A 83 -24.83 -2.13 6.01
C GLY A 83 -23.68 -3.11 5.81
N TYR A 84 -22.44 -2.64 5.71
CA TYR A 84 -21.25 -3.46 5.60
C TYR A 84 -20.42 -3.44 6.88
N ASN A 85 -19.88 -4.60 7.26
CA ASN A 85 -18.76 -4.70 8.19
C ASN A 85 -17.47 -4.59 7.38
N TYR A 86 -16.49 -3.87 7.90
CA TYR A 86 -15.18 -3.69 7.28
C TYR A 86 -14.08 -3.67 8.33
N SER A 87 -12.85 -3.84 7.90
CA SER A 87 -11.67 -3.74 8.75
C SER A 87 -10.79 -2.58 8.33
N ILE A 88 -10.06 -2.02 9.30
CA ILE A 88 -8.96 -1.09 9.06
C ILE A 88 -7.69 -1.83 9.47
N PHE A 89 -6.86 -2.18 8.50
CA PHE A 89 -5.58 -2.83 8.70
C PHE A 89 -4.46 -1.80 8.84
N PHE A 90 -3.44 -2.17 9.58
CA PHE A 90 -2.25 -1.35 9.81
C PHE A 90 -1.06 -1.97 9.09
N TYR A 91 -0.29 -1.13 8.41
CA TYR A 91 0.85 -1.54 7.57
C TYR A 91 2.11 -0.78 7.95
N GLU A 92 3.25 -1.27 7.44
CA GLU A 92 4.56 -0.72 7.72
C GLU A 92 4.84 -0.66 9.23
N CYS A 93 4.42 -1.71 9.95
CA CYS A 93 4.59 -1.81 11.39
C CYS A 93 5.94 -2.43 11.74
N GLU A 94 6.61 -1.93 12.79
CA GLU A 94 7.74 -2.57 13.45
C GLU A 94 7.23 -3.40 14.63
N ASP A 95 7.42 -4.72 14.59
CA ASP A 95 7.00 -5.66 15.64
C ASP A 95 5.51 -5.51 16.08
N GLY A 96 4.63 -5.16 15.14
CA GLY A 96 3.21 -4.95 15.41
C GLY A 96 2.89 -3.61 16.10
N GLU A 97 3.82 -2.69 16.07
CA GLU A 97 3.72 -1.33 16.60
C GLU A 97 4.24 -0.32 15.54
N LYS A 98 4.17 0.97 15.86
CA LYS A 98 4.75 2.04 15.05
C LYS A 98 4.42 1.93 13.55
N CYS A 99 3.18 1.71 13.23
CA CYS A 99 2.73 1.55 11.85
C CYS A 99 2.73 2.89 11.10
N GLY A 100 3.04 2.90 9.80
CA GLY A 100 3.13 4.10 8.97
C GLY A 100 1.84 4.44 8.23
N SER A 101 1.02 3.44 7.91
CA SER A 101 -0.20 3.61 7.11
C SER A 101 -1.33 2.71 7.58
N ILE A 102 -2.54 3.03 7.13
CA ILE A 102 -3.74 2.23 7.33
C ILE A 102 -4.43 1.96 6.00
N GLN A 103 -5.17 0.85 5.95
CA GLN A 103 -6.05 0.54 4.83
C GLN A 103 -7.43 0.15 5.35
N PHE A 104 -8.45 0.86 4.90
CA PHE A 104 -9.84 0.43 5.02
C PHE A 104 -10.09 -0.66 3.99
N GLN A 105 -10.69 -1.78 4.40
CA GLN A 105 -10.95 -2.89 3.48
C GLN A 105 -12.24 -3.62 3.83
N ILE A 106 -12.97 -3.99 2.78
CA ILE A 106 -14.03 -4.98 2.82
C ILE A 106 -13.72 -6.07 1.78
N SER A 107 -14.02 -7.32 2.12
CA SER A 107 -13.81 -8.46 1.22
C SER A 107 -15.10 -9.25 1.04
N PHE A 108 -15.27 -9.82 -0.14
CA PHE A 108 -16.40 -10.67 -0.53
C PHE A 108 -15.85 -12.00 -1.05
N GLU A 109 -16.47 -13.10 -0.62
CA GLU A 109 -16.18 -14.42 -1.16
C GLU A 109 -16.64 -14.52 -2.62
N ASP A 110 -16.12 -15.52 -3.35
CA ASP A 110 -16.54 -15.75 -4.74
C ASP A 110 -18.01 -16.21 -4.78
N ASP A 111 -18.84 -15.41 -5.41
CA ASP A 111 -20.23 -15.72 -5.74
C ASP A 111 -20.45 -15.93 -7.25
N GLY A 112 -19.35 -16.00 -8.02
CA GLY A 112 -19.35 -16.09 -9.48
C GLY A 112 -19.52 -14.75 -10.20
N ALA A 113 -19.71 -13.64 -9.48
CA ALA A 113 -19.76 -12.28 -10.04
C ALA A 113 -18.42 -11.56 -9.98
N ASN A 114 -17.48 -12.02 -9.16
CA ASN A 114 -16.19 -11.38 -8.92
C ASN A 114 -15.27 -11.55 -10.14
N THR A 115 -15.25 -10.57 -11.02
CA THR A 115 -14.47 -10.60 -12.26
C THR A 115 -13.53 -9.40 -12.38
N LEU A 116 -12.46 -9.57 -13.14
CA LEU A 116 -11.56 -8.45 -13.46
C LEU A 116 -12.29 -7.33 -14.21
N GLU A 117 -13.31 -7.66 -15.00
CA GLU A 117 -14.13 -6.66 -15.69
C GLU A 117 -14.95 -5.85 -14.69
N LEU A 118 -15.55 -6.48 -13.68
CA LEU A 118 -16.28 -5.81 -12.61
C LEU A 118 -15.35 -4.85 -11.85
N ALA A 119 -14.16 -5.34 -11.46
CA ALA A 119 -13.17 -4.53 -10.77
C ALA A 119 -12.70 -3.34 -11.62
N ASN A 120 -12.42 -3.56 -12.91
CA ASN A 120 -12.02 -2.49 -13.82
C ASN A 120 -13.12 -1.44 -14.02
N LYS A 121 -14.39 -1.88 -14.08
CA LYS A 121 -15.54 -0.96 -14.19
C LYS A 121 -15.65 -0.07 -12.94
N TRP A 122 -15.45 -0.62 -11.75
CA TRP A 122 -15.37 0.15 -10.51
C TRP A 122 -14.23 1.16 -10.56
N ASN A 123 -13.01 0.69 -10.79
CA ASN A 123 -11.79 1.50 -10.74
C ASN A 123 -11.76 2.64 -11.77
N SER A 124 -12.44 2.46 -12.91
CA SER A 124 -12.55 3.51 -13.94
C SER A 124 -13.51 4.64 -13.56
N ASN A 125 -14.40 4.42 -12.60
CA ASN A 125 -15.49 5.35 -12.29
C ASN A 125 -15.46 5.87 -10.85
N LYS A 126 -14.66 5.28 -9.97
CA LYS A 126 -14.61 5.64 -8.55
C LYS A 126 -13.24 6.17 -8.15
N ARG A 127 -13.26 7.14 -7.24
CA ARG A 127 -12.06 7.70 -6.59
C ARG A 127 -11.96 7.15 -5.17
N PHE A 128 -10.77 7.27 -4.57
CA PHE A 128 -10.49 6.94 -3.16
C PHE A 128 -10.70 5.47 -2.76
N SER A 129 -11.11 4.60 -3.67
CA SER A 129 -11.16 3.17 -3.40
C SER A 129 -10.76 2.40 -4.65
N GLN A 130 -10.10 1.30 -4.44
CA GLN A 130 -9.73 0.35 -5.48
C GLN A 130 -10.46 -0.98 -5.24
N MET A 131 -10.78 -1.66 -6.32
CA MET A 131 -11.38 -3.00 -6.30
C MET A 131 -10.39 -3.97 -6.95
N ALA A 132 -10.12 -5.09 -6.30
CA ALA A 132 -9.21 -6.12 -6.79
C ALA A 132 -9.84 -7.51 -6.63
N VAL A 133 -9.58 -8.38 -7.60
CA VAL A 133 -9.98 -9.80 -7.57
C VAL A 133 -8.72 -10.62 -7.36
N ALA A 134 -8.69 -11.44 -6.32
CA ALA A 134 -7.58 -12.33 -6.00
C ALA A 134 -7.66 -13.64 -6.82
N ASP A 135 -6.61 -14.48 -6.72
CA ASP A 135 -6.51 -15.76 -7.45
C ASP A 135 -7.62 -16.75 -7.05
N ASP A 136 -8.07 -16.70 -5.80
CA ASP A 136 -9.20 -17.48 -5.26
C ASP A 136 -10.56 -16.88 -5.62
N LYS A 137 -10.57 -15.84 -6.46
CA LYS A 137 -11.73 -15.07 -6.88
C LYS A 137 -12.46 -14.32 -5.76
N SER A 138 -11.88 -14.20 -4.60
CA SER A 138 -12.37 -13.22 -3.61
C SER A 138 -12.22 -11.81 -4.16
N LEU A 139 -13.13 -10.93 -3.79
CA LEU A 139 -13.13 -9.51 -4.19
C LEU A 139 -12.82 -8.65 -2.98
N ALA A 140 -11.83 -7.79 -3.08
CA ALA A 140 -11.53 -6.79 -2.07
C ALA A 140 -11.79 -5.38 -2.60
N VAL A 141 -12.40 -4.53 -1.77
CA VAL A 141 -12.46 -3.09 -1.99
C VAL A 141 -11.70 -2.43 -0.87
N SER A 142 -10.73 -1.59 -1.22
CA SER A 142 -9.82 -0.97 -0.24
C SER A 142 -9.57 0.52 -0.51
N TYR A 143 -9.14 1.21 0.56
CA TYR A 143 -8.73 2.61 0.54
C TYR A 143 -7.51 2.79 1.43
N ASP A 144 -6.37 3.12 0.83
CA ASP A 144 -5.09 3.30 1.52
C ASP A 144 -4.91 4.73 1.98
N VAL A 145 -4.42 4.91 3.21
CA VAL A 145 -4.20 6.21 3.82
C VAL A 145 -2.83 6.25 4.51
N ALA A 146 -1.94 7.08 3.98
CA ALA A 146 -0.67 7.38 4.64
C ALA A 146 -0.93 8.30 5.85
N THR A 147 -0.33 7.95 7.00
CA THR A 147 -0.53 8.69 8.25
C THR A 147 0.77 9.20 8.88
N ILE A 148 1.90 9.09 8.18
CA ILE A 148 3.19 9.60 8.65
C ILE A 148 3.09 11.11 8.89
N GLY A 149 3.54 11.56 10.05
CA GLY A 149 3.38 12.96 10.50
C GLY A 149 2.00 13.30 11.06
N GLY A 150 1.05 12.37 10.96
CA GLY A 150 -0.31 12.48 11.49
C GLY A 150 -1.28 13.26 10.62
N LEU A 151 -2.54 12.87 10.68
CA LEU A 151 -3.68 13.61 10.14
C LEU A 151 -4.35 14.40 11.26
N ASN A 152 -4.70 15.66 11.02
CA ASN A 152 -5.57 16.34 11.97
C ASN A 152 -6.98 15.73 11.96
N GLN A 153 -7.74 15.92 13.04
CA GLN A 153 -9.06 15.31 13.22
C GLN A 153 -10.03 15.60 12.08
N LYS A 154 -9.98 16.81 11.50
CA LYS A 154 -10.86 17.18 10.39
C LYS A 154 -10.52 16.42 9.12
N ASN A 155 -9.23 16.29 8.80
CA ASN A 155 -8.79 15.53 7.63
C ASN A 155 -9.12 14.05 7.78
N PHE A 156 -8.93 13.49 8.99
CA PHE A 156 -9.26 12.10 9.24
C PHE A 156 -10.77 11.82 9.17
N ALA A 157 -11.59 12.74 9.70
CA ALA A 157 -13.05 12.65 9.55
C ALA A 157 -13.47 12.63 8.07
N ASP A 158 -12.85 13.46 7.23
CA ASP A 158 -13.10 13.47 5.78
C ASP A 158 -12.70 12.13 5.12
N VAL A 159 -11.58 11.52 5.56
CA VAL A 159 -11.19 10.16 5.12
C VAL A 159 -12.26 9.13 5.45
N VAL A 160 -12.79 9.15 6.68
CA VAL A 160 -13.84 8.22 7.11
C VAL A 160 -15.15 8.46 6.35
N ASP A 161 -15.51 9.71 6.12
CA ASP A 161 -16.70 10.09 5.35
C ASP A 161 -16.58 9.62 3.89
N TRP A 162 -15.42 9.77 3.26
CA TRP A 162 -15.17 9.23 1.92
C TRP A 162 -15.31 7.72 1.87
N TRP A 163 -14.76 6.99 2.85
CA TRP A 163 -14.92 5.55 2.91
C TRP A 163 -16.39 5.14 3.06
N ALA A 164 -17.13 5.77 3.96
CA ALA A 164 -18.56 5.52 4.15
C ALA A 164 -19.35 5.81 2.86
N LEU A 165 -19.03 6.91 2.15
CA LEU A 165 -19.64 7.21 0.86
C LEU A 165 -19.35 6.10 -0.17
N MET A 166 -18.11 5.60 -0.25
CA MET A 166 -17.75 4.52 -1.17
C MET A 166 -18.50 3.22 -0.87
N LEU A 167 -18.72 2.88 0.40
CA LEU A 167 -19.55 1.72 0.77
C LEU A 167 -21.02 1.91 0.33
N GLY A 168 -21.55 3.12 0.41
CA GLY A 168 -22.88 3.44 -0.13
C GLY A 168 -22.96 3.27 -1.65
N GLU A 169 -21.94 3.76 -2.36
CA GLU A 169 -21.83 3.59 -3.81
C GLU A 169 -21.60 2.14 -4.21
N LEU A 170 -20.92 1.33 -3.40
CA LEU A 170 -20.71 -0.09 -3.62
C LEU A 170 -22.02 -0.87 -3.62
N ASN A 171 -22.92 -0.56 -2.68
CA ASN A 171 -24.28 -1.12 -2.65
C ASN A 171 -25.05 -0.87 -3.95
N LYS A 172 -24.96 0.35 -4.48
CA LYS A 172 -25.59 0.70 -5.74
C LYS A 172 -24.93 -0.01 -6.91
N PHE A 173 -23.61 -0.04 -6.93
CA PHE A 173 -22.82 -0.66 -7.99
C PHE A 173 -23.13 -2.15 -8.15
N PHE A 174 -23.21 -2.92 -7.05
CA PHE A 174 -23.58 -4.34 -7.13
C PHE A 174 -25.02 -4.57 -7.59
N LYS A 175 -25.96 -3.71 -7.23
CA LYS A 175 -27.34 -3.80 -7.75
C LYS A 175 -27.42 -3.54 -9.26
N GLU A 176 -26.56 -2.66 -9.77
CA GLU A 176 -26.48 -2.34 -11.20
C GLU A 176 -25.66 -3.38 -12.00
N ASN A 177 -24.87 -4.20 -11.32
CA ASN A 177 -24.01 -5.24 -11.90
C ASN A 177 -24.21 -6.58 -11.17
N PRO A 178 -25.40 -7.18 -11.25
CA PRO A 178 -25.69 -8.44 -10.55
C PRO A 178 -24.86 -9.59 -11.10
N ALA A 179 -24.66 -10.63 -10.26
CA ALA A 179 -24.08 -11.90 -10.69
C ALA A 179 -24.82 -12.45 -11.92
N PRO A 180 -24.13 -13.09 -12.87
CA PRO A 180 -24.79 -13.83 -13.95
C PRO A 180 -25.77 -14.87 -13.39
N ALA A 181 -26.94 -15.02 -14.01
CA ALA A 181 -28.01 -15.94 -13.51
C ALA A 181 -27.53 -17.39 -13.28
N ALA A 182 -26.58 -17.86 -14.11
CA ALA A 182 -25.97 -19.18 -13.95
C ALA A 182 -25.09 -19.32 -12.67
N ALA A 183 -24.52 -18.23 -12.16
CA ALA A 183 -23.73 -18.24 -10.93
C ALA A 183 -24.63 -18.19 -9.68
N ALA A 184 -25.75 -17.50 -9.75
CA ALA A 184 -26.74 -17.44 -8.68
C ALA A 184 -27.38 -18.82 -8.37
N GLU A 185 -27.56 -19.67 -9.38
CA GLU A 185 -28.08 -21.05 -9.20
C GLU A 185 -27.04 -22.02 -8.58
N ALA A 186 -25.74 -21.76 -8.76
CA ALA A 186 -24.68 -22.59 -8.18
C ALA A 186 -24.44 -22.28 -6.67
N ALA A 187 -24.69 -21.08 -6.23
CA ALA A 187 -24.54 -20.65 -4.83
C ALA A 187 -25.68 -21.15 -3.91
N VAL A 188 -26.80 -21.69 -4.48
CA VAL A 188 -27.96 -22.16 -3.72
C VAL A 188 -27.95 -23.71 -3.51
N LYS A 189 -26.95 -24.43 -4.02
CA LYS A 189 -26.76 -25.87 -3.84
C LYS A 189 -25.69 -26.19 -2.82
#